data_f2908b5072bd404d5654ee27a9cca0fc
#
_entry.id   f2908b5072bd404d5654ee27a9cca0fc
#
_cell.length_a   1.000
_cell.length_b   1.000
_cell.length_c   1.000
_cell.angle_alpha   90.00
_cell.angle_beta   90.00
_cell.angle_gamma   90.00
#
_symmetry.space_group_name_H-M   'P 1'
#
loop_
_entity.id
_entity.type
_entity.pdbx_description
1 polymer ?
#
loop_
_entity_poly.entity_id
_entity_poly.type
_entity_poly.pdbx_seq_one_letter_code
_entity_poly.pdbx_strand_id
1 'polypeptide(L)'
;MLKNKRHNTQSLYFSEKLTAALKKITNYHLTVIEAPMGYGKTTAVKEYIANSDFEVLWQTVYDNVGMHFWSNFSKLFAELNFACSVKLAEISLPEDNATRREVVDYIAGIERKNTTILVIDDFHLIDKTEIYDFIEYLIKNEIPNFHVVITTRMVLLDKLDELKIKGLAQH
;
A
#
# COMPACT_ATOMS: atom_id res chain seq x y z
N MET A 1 -24.16 39.94 -13.72
CA MET A 1 -24.39 39.18 -12.47
C MET A 1 -23.51 37.95 -12.47
N LEU A 2 -22.34 38.03 -11.88
CA LEU A 2 -21.34 36.97 -11.78
C LEU A 2 -21.68 36.11 -10.56
N LYS A 3 -22.05 34.85 -10.77
CA LYS A 3 -22.26 33.86 -9.69
C LYS A 3 -20.90 33.49 -9.09
N ASN A 4 -20.63 33.99 -7.88
CA ASN A 4 -19.56 33.53 -7.03
C ASN A 4 -19.69 32.02 -6.78
N LYS A 5 -18.84 31.20 -7.39
CA LYS A 5 -18.60 29.84 -6.95
C LYS A 5 -17.87 29.93 -5.59
N ARG A 6 -18.60 29.69 -4.53
CA ARG A 6 -18.02 29.43 -3.22
C ARG A 6 -17.20 28.14 -3.33
N HIS A 7 -15.89 28.25 -3.44
CA HIS A 7 -15.00 27.14 -3.15
C HIS A 7 -15.14 26.83 -1.67
N ASN A 8 -15.75 25.68 -1.38
CA ASN A 8 -15.85 25.16 -0.03
C ASN A 8 -14.47 24.56 0.31
N THR A 9 -13.54 25.38 0.73
CA THR A 9 -12.28 24.97 1.32
C THR A 9 -12.57 24.53 2.76
N GLN A 10 -13.25 23.39 2.93
CA GLN A 10 -13.13 22.65 4.16
C GLN A 10 -11.68 22.15 4.20
N SER A 11 -10.83 22.82 4.97
CA SER A 11 -9.54 22.28 5.34
C SER A 11 -9.81 21.00 6.13
N LEU A 12 -9.53 19.85 5.51
CA LEU A 12 -9.63 18.55 6.16
C LEU A 12 -8.61 18.56 7.31
N TYR A 13 -9.12 18.57 8.54
CA TYR A 13 -8.28 18.55 9.73
C TYR A 13 -7.90 17.10 10.03
N PHE A 14 -6.69 16.71 9.67
CA PHE A 14 -6.15 15.40 10.04
C PHE A 14 -5.45 15.47 11.38
N SER A 15 -5.48 14.37 12.15
CA SER A 15 -4.76 14.33 13.41
C SER A 15 -3.25 14.55 13.18
N GLU A 16 -2.59 15.22 14.12
CA GLU A 16 -1.14 15.45 14.07
C GLU A 16 -0.37 14.12 13.95
N LYS A 17 -0.84 13.08 14.63
CA LYS A 17 -0.26 11.73 14.56
C LYS A 17 -0.29 11.17 13.12
N LEU A 18 -1.42 11.28 12.43
CA LEU A 18 -1.57 10.82 11.06
C LEU A 18 -0.67 11.59 10.10
N THR A 19 -0.65 12.91 10.22
CA THR A 19 0.22 13.77 9.42
C THR A 19 1.70 13.44 9.65
N ALA A 20 2.11 13.19 10.90
CA ALA A 20 3.48 12.81 11.24
C ALA A 20 3.86 11.44 10.67
N ALA A 21 2.94 10.47 10.68
CA ALA A 21 3.17 9.15 10.08
C ALA A 21 3.33 9.25 8.55
N LEU A 22 2.47 10.02 7.89
CA LEU A 22 2.56 10.23 6.45
C LEU A 22 3.88 10.89 6.02
N LYS A 23 4.36 11.88 6.77
CA LYS A 23 5.66 12.54 6.50
C LYS A 23 6.86 11.59 6.59
N LYS A 24 6.72 10.45 7.24
CA LYS A 24 7.77 9.43 7.41
C LYS A 24 7.58 8.19 6.54
N ILE A 25 6.61 8.23 5.62
CA ILE A 25 6.22 7.06 4.81
C ILE A 25 7.41 6.42 4.08
N THR A 26 8.35 7.24 3.60
CA THR A 26 9.56 6.79 2.90
C THR A 26 10.71 6.37 3.81
N ASN A 27 10.56 6.53 5.12
CA ASN A 27 11.57 6.07 6.09
C ASN A 27 11.39 4.60 6.48
N TYR A 28 10.26 3.99 6.09
CA TYR A 28 9.91 2.61 6.43
C TYR A 28 9.42 1.87 5.19
N HIS A 29 9.65 0.57 5.11
CA HIS A 29 9.12 -0.26 4.03
C HIS A 29 7.61 -0.50 4.19
N LEU A 30 7.08 -0.39 5.42
CA LEU A 30 5.65 -0.49 5.71
C LEU A 30 5.19 0.66 6.60
N THR A 31 4.09 1.31 6.23
CA THR A 31 3.34 2.22 7.10
C THR A 31 1.93 1.69 7.28
N VAL A 32 1.53 1.41 8.51
CA VAL A 32 0.17 0.99 8.86
C VAL A 32 -0.59 2.17 9.45
N ILE A 33 -1.75 2.49 8.88
CA ILE A 33 -2.65 3.54 9.33
C ILE A 33 -3.93 2.88 9.83
N GLU A 34 -4.03 2.74 11.15
CA GLU A 34 -5.19 2.19 11.80
C GLU A 34 -6.08 3.30 12.37
N ALA A 35 -7.35 3.27 12.02
CA ALA A 35 -8.38 4.08 12.66
C ALA A 35 -9.78 3.54 12.32
N PRO A 36 -10.81 3.83 13.14
CA PRO A 36 -12.19 3.47 12.85
C PRO A 36 -12.70 4.02 11.52
N MET A 37 -13.86 3.52 11.07
CA MET A 37 -14.55 4.04 9.90
C MET A 37 -14.87 5.55 10.06
N GLY A 38 -14.77 6.31 8.98
CA GLY A 38 -15.11 7.75 8.98
C GLY A 38 -14.00 8.69 9.45
N TYR A 39 -12.87 8.17 9.95
CA TYR A 39 -11.74 9.00 10.41
C TYR A 39 -10.83 9.54 9.31
N GLY A 40 -11.23 9.40 8.05
CA GLY A 40 -10.55 10.06 6.92
C GLY A 40 -9.20 9.45 6.50
N LYS A 41 -8.87 8.20 6.89
CA LYS A 41 -7.60 7.53 6.51
C LYS A 41 -7.30 7.62 5.03
N THR A 42 -8.20 7.09 4.21
CA THR A 42 -8.10 7.07 2.74
C THR A 42 -7.92 8.47 2.17
N THR A 43 -8.69 9.45 2.68
CA THR A 43 -8.62 10.85 2.24
C THR A 43 -7.28 11.47 2.59
N ALA A 44 -6.78 11.23 3.81
CA ALA A 44 -5.49 11.74 4.25
C ALA A 44 -4.32 11.21 3.41
N VAL A 45 -4.32 9.91 3.12
CA VAL A 45 -3.30 9.29 2.25
C VAL A 45 -3.38 9.87 0.85
N LYS A 46 -4.58 9.98 0.25
CA LYS A 46 -4.77 10.56 -1.08
C LYS A 46 -4.27 12.00 -1.16
N GLU A 47 -4.61 12.84 -0.17
CA GLU A 47 -4.19 14.23 -0.14
C GLU A 47 -2.68 14.38 0.02
N TYR A 48 -2.06 13.56 0.89
CA TYR A 48 -0.62 13.55 1.06
C TYR A 48 0.11 13.16 -0.24
N ILE A 49 -0.32 12.09 -0.89
CA ILE A 49 0.29 11.56 -2.11
C ILE A 49 0.08 12.53 -3.29
N ALA A 50 -1.09 13.16 -3.41
CA ALA A 50 -1.41 14.10 -4.48
C ALA A 50 -0.46 15.32 -4.54
N ASN A 51 0.24 15.62 -3.45
CA ASN A 51 1.20 16.71 -3.33
C ASN A 51 2.67 16.22 -3.38
N SER A 52 2.91 15.01 -3.91
CA SER A 52 4.23 14.39 -4.00
C SER A 52 4.54 13.95 -5.43
N ASP A 53 5.82 13.68 -5.71
CA ASP A 53 6.28 13.12 -6.99
C ASP A 53 6.34 11.59 -6.98
N PHE A 54 5.57 10.93 -6.11
CA PHE A 54 5.56 9.48 -6.01
C PHE A 54 4.88 8.81 -7.20
N GLU A 55 5.40 7.66 -7.61
CA GLU A 55 4.67 6.71 -8.43
C GLU A 55 3.74 5.92 -7.53
N VAL A 56 2.42 5.98 -7.76
CA VAL A 56 1.42 5.44 -6.83
C VAL A 56 0.68 4.26 -7.43
N LEU A 57 0.78 3.13 -6.75
CA LEU A 57 -0.03 1.95 -7.01
C LEU A 57 -1.13 1.88 -5.92
N TRP A 58 -2.38 1.98 -6.30
CA TRP A 58 -3.50 2.03 -5.35
C TRP A 58 -4.44 0.85 -5.53
N GLN A 59 -4.53 0.00 -4.51
CA GLN A 59 -5.50 -1.08 -4.45
C GLN A 59 -6.47 -0.86 -3.28
N THR A 60 -7.76 -0.83 -3.57
CA THR A 60 -8.80 -0.92 -2.55
C THR A 60 -9.28 -2.36 -2.46
N VAL A 61 -9.32 -2.89 -1.24
CA VAL A 61 -9.88 -4.22 -0.97
C VAL A 61 -11.39 -4.10 -0.84
N TYR A 62 -12.14 -4.93 -1.57
CA TYR A 62 -13.61 -4.89 -1.58
C TYR A 62 -14.25 -6.15 -1.00
N ASP A 63 -13.51 -7.26 -1.00
CA ASP A 63 -14.01 -8.56 -0.55
C ASP A 63 -12.90 -9.44 0.04
N ASN A 64 -13.28 -10.58 0.60
CA ASN A 64 -12.38 -11.57 1.18
C ASN A 64 -12.01 -12.70 0.19
N VAL A 65 -11.77 -12.36 -1.09
CA VAL A 65 -11.39 -13.33 -2.11
C VAL A 65 -9.94 -13.13 -2.53
N GLY A 66 -9.07 -14.05 -2.16
CA GLY A 66 -7.62 -13.96 -2.42
C GLY A 66 -7.28 -13.79 -3.90
N MET A 67 -7.99 -14.49 -4.79
CA MET A 67 -7.79 -14.36 -6.24
C MET A 67 -8.20 -12.99 -6.77
N HIS A 68 -9.21 -12.34 -6.21
CA HIS A 68 -9.58 -10.97 -6.57
C HIS A 68 -8.51 -9.99 -6.12
N PHE A 69 -8.02 -10.15 -4.89
CA PHE A 69 -6.88 -9.37 -4.40
C PHE A 69 -5.69 -9.50 -5.34
N TRP A 70 -5.28 -10.73 -5.68
CA TRP A 70 -4.12 -11.00 -6.51
C TRP A 70 -4.28 -10.48 -7.94
N SER A 71 -5.43 -10.71 -8.56
CA SER A 71 -5.72 -10.21 -9.91
C SER A 71 -5.68 -8.68 -9.99
N ASN A 72 -6.14 -7.98 -8.95
CA ASN A 72 -6.04 -6.53 -8.89
C ASN A 72 -4.59 -6.08 -8.63
N PHE A 73 -3.91 -6.73 -7.67
CA PHE A 73 -2.51 -6.45 -7.35
C PHE A 73 -1.60 -6.54 -8.59
N SER A 74 -1.67 -7.64 -9.34
CA SER A 74 -0.83 -7.84 -10.52
C SER A 74 -1.06 -6.76 -11.60
N LYS A 75 -2.31 -6.31 -11.79
CA LYS A 75 -2.66 -5.27 -12.77
C LYS A 75 -2.11 -3.90 -12.43
N LEU A 76 -1.91 -3.59 -11.15
CA LEU A 76 -1.40 -2.27 -10.74
C LEU A 76 -0.03 -1.97 -11.36
N PHE A 77 0.79 -2.99 -11.57
CA PHE A 77 2.13 -2.82 -12.10
C PHE A 77 2.18 -2.49 -13.60
N ALA A 78 1.04 -2.56 -14.31
CA ALA A 78 1.00 -2.29 -15.75
C ALA A 78 1.41 -0.85 -16.10
N GLU A 79 1.14 0.11 -15.23
CA GLU A 79 1.52 1.53 -15.43
C GLU A 79 3.02 1.75 -15.23
N LEU A 80 3.68 0.97 -14.37
CA LEU A 80 5.12 1.04 -14.13
C LEU A 80 5.91 0.19 -15.13
N ASN A 81 5.46 -1.05 -15.33
CA ASN A 81 6.09 -2.02 -16.22
C ASN A 81 5.09 -3.07 -16.67
N PHE A 82 4.62 -2.96 -17.91
CA PHE A 82 3.62 -3.86 -18.48
C PHE A 82 4.08 -5.34 -18.47
N ALA A 83 5.36 -5.58 -18.79
CA ALA A 83 5.89 -6.96 -18.80
C ALA A 83 5.88 -7.57 -17.39
N CYS A 84 6.19 -6.80 -16.35
CA CYS A 84 6.07 -7.24 -14.96
C CYS A 84 4.61 -7.60 -14.63
N SER A 85 3.65 -6.74 -14.95
CA SER A 85 2.22 -7.00 -14.72
C SER A 85 1.77 -8.31 -15.37
N VAL A 86 2.20 -8.59 -16.60
CA VAL A 86 1.89 -9.85 -17.29
C VAL A 86 2.48 -11.05 -16.53
N LYS A 87 3.74 -10.95 -16.11
CA LYS A 87 4.40 -12.00 -15.33
C LYS A 87 3.71 -12.26 -14.00
N LEU A 88 3.35 -11.21 -13.28
CA LEU A 88 2.59 -11.34 -12.02
C LEU A 88 1.22 -11.97 -12.23
N ALA A 89 0.55 -11.68 -13.35
CA ALA A 89 -0.75 -12.27 -13.68
C ALA A 89 -0.65 -13.76 -14.09
N GLU A 90 0.49 -14.21 -14.63
CA GLU A 90 0.76 -15.63 -14.93
C GLU A 90 1.00 -16.45 -13.65
N ILE A 91 1.46 -15.83 -12.58
CA ILE A 91 1.64 -16.45 -11.27
C ILE A 91 0.30 -16.43 -10.53
N SER A 92 -0.10 -17.54 -9.93
CA SER A 92 -1.23 -17.58 -8.98
C SER A 92 -0.89 -16.83 -7.70
N LEU A 93 -1.87 -16.63 -6.80
CA LEU A 93 -1.60 -16.09 -5.47
C LEU A 93 -0.38 -16.82 -4.85
N PRO A 94 0.68 -16.09 -4.44
CA PRO A 94 1.92 -16.72 -3.99
C PRO A 94 1.78 -17.31 -2.58
N GLU A 95 1.51 -18.62 -2.53
CA GLU A 95 1.27 -19.36 -1.28
C GLU A 95 2.56 -19.91 -0.66
N ASP A 96 3.61 -20.14 -1.46
CA ASP A 96 4.88 -20.68 -1.02
C ASP A 96 6.04 -19.67 -1.19
N ASN A 97 7.18 -19.97 -0.56
CA ASN A 97 8.35 -19.08 -0.59
C ASN A 97 9.00 -18.96 -1.97
N ALA A 98 8.87 -19.96 -2.84
CA ALA A 98 9.47 -19.92 -4.18
C ALA A 98 8.69 -18.93 -5.06
N THR A 99 7.35 -19.03 -5.06
CA THR A 99 6.49 -18.11 -5.79
C THR A 99 6.53 -16.70 -5.22
N ARG A 100 6.60 -16.53 -3.87
CA ARG A 100 6.80 -15.20 -3.24
C ARG A 100 8.10 -14.56 -3.68
N ARG A 101 9.19 -15.33 -3.74
CA ARG A 101 10.49 -14.86 -4.20
C ARG A 101 10.44 -14.41 -5.65
N GLU A 102 9.85 -15.23 -6.53
CA GLU A 102 9.71 -14.89 -7.95
C GLU A 102 8.96 -13.57 -8.15
N VAL A 103 7.85 -13.37 -7.43
CA VAL A 103 7.09 -12.11 -7.45
C VAL A 103 7.95 -10.93 -7.00
N VAL A 104 8.66 -11.07 -5.89
CA VAL A 104 9.54 -10.01 -5.37
C VAL A 104 10.66 -9.69 -6.34
N ASP A 105 11.27 -10.70 -6.96
CA ASP A 105 12.34 -10.51 -7.95
C ASP A 105 11.82 -9.72 -9.19
N TYR A 106 10.59 -10.00 -9.67
CA TYR A 106 9.97 -9.20 -10.74
C TYR A 106 9.72 -7.76 -10.32
N ILE A 107 9.17 -7.55 -9.12
CA ILE A 107 8.91 -6.19 -8.61
C ILE A 107 10.22 -5.44 -8.39
N ALA A 108 11.24 -6.07 -7.82
CA ALA A 108 12.56 -5.47 -7.58
C ALA A 108 13.28 -5.10 -8.89
N GLY A 109 13.07 -5.89 -9.94
CA GLY A 109 13.64 -5.65 -11.28
C GLY A 109 13.04 -4.48 -12.05
N ILE A 110 11.96 -3.83 -11.55
CA ILE A 110 11.39 -2.65 -12.21
C ILE A 110 12.34 -1.45 -12.02
N GLU A 111 12.76 -0.85 -13.12
CA GLU A 111 13.46 0.44 -13.07
C GLU A 111 12.47 1.55 -12.65
N ARG A 112 12.75 2.21 -11.53
CA ARG A 112 11.94 3.28 -10.96
C ARG A 112 12.62 4.63 -11.17
N LYS A 113 11.86 5.58 -11.70
CA LYS A 113 12.32 6.97 -11.81
C LYS A 113 12.11 7.72 -10.49
N ASN A 114 11.02 7.42 -9.82
CA ASN A 114 10.61 8.02 -8.56
C ASN A 114 10.39 6.94 -7.51
N THR A 115 10.22 7.36 -6.27
CA THR A 115 9.77 6.47 -5.18
C THR A 115 8.36 5.95 -5.48
N THR A 116 8.17 4.65 -5.41
CA THR A 116 6.88 3.99 -5.59
C THR A 116 6.21 3.76 -4.25
N ILE A 117 4.95 4.17 -4.12
CA ILE A 117 4.11 3.91 -2.96
C ILE A 117 2.99 2.95 -3.37
N LEU A 118 3.00 1.74 -2.83
CA LEU A 118 1.89 0.80 -2.94
C LEU A 118 0.92 1.04 -1.78
N VAL A 119 -0.29 1.49 -2.07
CA VAL A 119 -1.35 1.66 -1.08
C VAL A 119 -2.30 0.48 -1.15
N ILE A 120 -2.54 -0.18 -0.02
CA ILE A 120 -3.58 -1.20 0.14
C ILE A 120 -4.62 -0.65 1.10
N ASP A 121 -5.72 -0.19 0.54
CA ASP A 121 -6.79 0.49 1.25
C ASP A 121 -7.87 -0.51 1.69
N ASP A 122 -8.41 -0.31 2.90
CA ASP A 122 -9.39 -1.19 3.55
C ASP A 122 -8.91 -2.65 3.72
N PHE A 123 -7.63 -2.84 4.06
CA PHE A 123 -6.98 -4.15 4.18
C PHE A 123 -7.68 -5.11 5.16
N HIS A 124 -8.41 -4.60 6.15
CA HIS A 124 -9.20 -5.39 7.10
C HIS A 124 -10.33 -6.21 6.47
N LEU A 125 -10.68 -5.97 5.21
CA LEU A 125 -11.70 -6.73 4.49
C LEU A 125 -11.19 -8.07 3.96
N ILE A 126 -9.88 -8.30 3.97
CA ILE A 126 -9.30 -9.57 3.59
C ILE A 126 -8.77 -10.29 4.83
N ASP A 127 -9.12 -11.56 4.97
CA ASP A 127 -8.67 -12.46 6.03
C ASP A 127 -8.13 -13.73 5.39
N LYS A 128 -6.93 -13.61 4.83
CA LYS A 128 -6.22 -14.68 4.11
C LYS A 128 -4.76 -14.69 4.53
N THR A 129 -4.36 -15.74 5.22
CA THR A 129 -2.98 -15.93 5.72
C THR A 129 -1.96 -15.82 4.59
N GLU A 130 -2.27 -16.34 3.41
CA GLU A 130 -1.39 -16.31 2.24
C GLU A 130 -1.06 -14.89 1.79
N ILE A 131 -2.05 -13.98 1.91
CA ILE A 131 -1.86 -12.56 1.57
C ILE A 131 -1.06 -11.86 2.66
N TYR A 132 -1.31 -12.13 3.93
CA TYR A 132 -0.52 -11.59 5.04
C TYR A 132 0.93 -12.02 4.94
N ASP A 133 1.18 -13.30 4.72
CA ASP A 133 2.52 -13.85 4.52
C ASP A 133 3.23 -13.24 3.31
N PHE A 134 2.50 -13.04 2.20
CA PHE A 134 3.05 -12.40 1.01
C PHE A 134 3.45 -10.94 1.29
N ILE A 135 2.58 -10.15 1.93
CA ILE A 135 2.88 -8.75 2.27
C ILE A 135 4.08 -8.68 3.21
N GLU A 136 4.14 -9.54 4.24
CA GLU A 136 5.29 -9.59 5.14
C GLU A 136 6.58 -9.96 4.40
N TYR A 137 6.50 -10.94 3.48
CA TYR A 137 7.64 -11.33 2.65
C TYR A 137 8.12 -10.17 1.79
N LEU A 138 7.20 -9.45 1.14
CA LEU A 138 7.49 -8.27 0.33
C LEU A 138 8.24 -7.19 1.14
N ILE A 139 7.75 -6.89 2.35
CA ILE A 139 8.38 -5.91 3.25
C ILE A 139 9.78 -6.32 3.68
N LYS A 140 9.97 -7.60 4.04
CA LYS A 140 11.26 -8.14 4.49
C LYS A 140 12.35 -8.15 3.42
N ASN A 141 11.99 -8.04 2.15
CA ASN A 141 12.95 -7.96 1.04
C ASN A 141 13.45 -6.54 0.75
N GLU A 142 12.99 -5.53 1.47
CA GLU A 142 13.52 -4.16 1.49
C GLU A 142 13.81 -3.60 0.08
N ILE A 143 12.84 -3.74 -0.84
CA ILE A 143 13.00 -3.27 -2.23
C ILE A 143 13.30 -1.76 -2.22
N PRO A 144 14.41 -1.31 -2.83
CA PRO A 144 14.77 0.10 -2.83
C PRO A 144 13.71 1.00 -3.49
N ASN A 145 13.42 2.14 -2.88
CA ASN A 145 12.44 3.12 -3.36
C ASN A 145 11.03 2.53 -3.55
N PHE A 146 10.69 1.49 -2.77
CA PHE A 146 9.38 0.87 -2.76
C PHE A 146 8.85 0.77 -1.34
N HIS A 147 7.73 1.41 -1.07
CA HIS A 147 7.11 1.48 0.25
C HIS A 147 5.66 1.07 0.19
N VAL A 148 5.19 0.37 1.21
CA VAL A 148 3.82 -0.09 1.33
C VAL A 148 3.09 0.72 2.38
N VAL A 149 1.89 1.16 2.07
CA VAL A 149 0.97 1.82 2.99
C VAL A 149 -0.29 1.00 3.10
N ILE A 150 -0.63 0.59 4.30
CA ILE A 150 -1.86 -0.14 4.58
C ILE A 150 -2.80 0.75 5.36
N THR A 151 -4.02 0.95 4.88
CA THR A 151 -5.09 1.50 5.71
C THR A 151 -5.98 0.38 6.20
N THR A 152 -6.33 0.42 7.48
CA THR A 152 -7.09 -0.65 8.11
C THR A 152 -7.96 -0.13 9.25
N ARG A 153 -8.96 -0.90 9.68
CA ARG A 153 -9.74 -0.64 10.91
C ARG A 153 -9.16 -1.38 12.10
N MET A 154 -8.42 -2.45 11.84
CA MET A 154 -7.73 -3.27 12.83
C MET A 154 -6.47 -3.85 12.20
N VAL A 155 -5.43 -4.02 12.97
CA VAL A 155 -4.20 -4.65 12.49
C VAL A 155 -4.38 -6.16 12.47
N LEU A 156 -4.11 -6.77 11.32
CA LEU A 156 -4.20 -8.22 11.09
C LEU A 156 -2.84 -8.85 10.77
N LEU A 157 -1.75 -8.08 10.85
CA LEU A 157 -0.39 -8.58 10.61
C LEU A 157 0.19 -9.10 11.92
N ASP A 158 0.25 -10.41 12.09
CA ASP A 158 0.74 -11.06 13.31
C ASP A 158 2.18 -10.68 13.67
N LYS A 159 2.99 -10.38 12.64
CA LYS A 159 4.40 -10.02 12.81
C LYS A 159 4.69 -8.52 12.71
N LEU A 160 3.65 -7.67 12.83
CA LEU A 160 3.85 -6.22 12.76
C LEU A 160 4.86 -5.72 13.79
N ASP A 161 4.80 -6.22 15.03
CA ASP A 161 5.74 -5.81 16.08
C ASP A 161 7.17 -6.28 15.77
N GLU A 162 7.36 -7.45 15.16
CA GLU A 162 8.67 -7.88 14.66
C GLU A 162 9.20 -6.92 13.59
N LEU A 163 8.38 -6.52 12.63
CA LEU A 163 8.76 -5.56 11.59
C LEU A 163 9.10 -4.18 12.18
N LYS A 164 8.37 -3.74 13.20
CA LYS A 164 8.65 -2.48 13.92
C LYS A 164 9.99 -2.54 14.65
N ILE A 165 10.27 -3.64 15.36
CA ILE A 165 11.54 -3.85 16.07
C ILE A 165 12.72 -3.83 15.08
N LYS A 166 12.55 -4.40 13.89
CA LYS A 166 13.56 -4.37 12.82
C LYS A 166 13.69 -3.01 12.12
N GLY A 167 12.87 -2.03 12.47
CA GLY A 167 12.85 -0.72 11.81
C GLY A 167 12.25 -0.73 10.40
N LEU A 168 11.58 -1.80 9.99
CA LEU A 168 10.96 -1.93 8.67
C LEU A 168 9.56 -1.34 8.60
N ALA A 169 8.87 -1.20 9.75
CA ALA A 169 7.49 -0.72 9.82
C ALA A 169 7.29 0.39 10.85
N GLN A 170 6.29 1.25 10.57
CA GLN A 170 5.67 2.16 11.54
C GLN A 170 4.15 1.93 11.62
N HIS A 171 3.56 2.34 12.77
CA HIS A 171 2.12 2.24 13.04
C HIS A 171 1.60 3.48 13.77
#